data_e768f4a717920894643cab6faab54bac
#
_entry.id   e768f4a717920894643cab6faab54bac
#
_cell.length_a   1.000
_cell.length_b   1.000
_cell.length_c   1.000
_cell.angle_alpha   90.00
_cell.angle_beta   90.00
_cell.angle_gamma   90.00
#
_symmetry.space_group_name_H-M   'P 1'
#
loop_
_entity.id
_entity.type
_entity.pdbx_description
1 polymer ?
#
loop_
_entity_poly.entity_id
_entity_poly.type
_entity_poly.pdbx_seq_one_letter_code
_entity_poly.pdbx_strand_id
1 'polypeptide(L)'
;MATFKVIVSKKRSDGYYPVYIRILHNRQKLLVKTDKFVGDKGLVKSTKEVKDSFVLASCMTLINEWIEKLNKIDITGWTVYQVREYLLSSSQDICFSDFARSFIDSLSGTLQHTTLLVYEGGLHNLENFAGTNKLMFSQMTVRFLTEWLKSLENKNSCKCYYPTLMKRIYMEGIRKYNDEEAGLMPIKYNPWNKIKIEKMTVPNKRAITLEECRSFFAVTPKFEGQKLALDVCKMILCLAGINVADLLDMKKECYYDGILHYERKKTRTHRSDKAYIEMRVPEMLYPTLEKYLSKSNDPYLFTFHTRYSTSRSMGTNLGIYIKSICKNYLGMPDDEFYTPYTFRHTWATIAQNDIGANYAEIGFAMNHATTHKITSGYVKPDFSRAWELNEKVVEKIFFTNDPSRRTQEYHAPVFEKVEETFELFADAYFMGEVVAHVDGKGYRNTDDIIRQLMDNINDTVPKNCTIQIKVKNVTKNQTKYFERIRDIK
;
A
#
# COMPACT_ATOMS: atom_id res chain seq x y z
N MET A 1 0.97 -49.92 -4.04
CA MET A 1 0.48 -49.60 -5.40
C MET A 1 -1.03 -49.51 -5.35
N ALA A 2 -1.64 -48.53 -6.02
CA ALA A 2 -3.10 -48.43 -6.10
C ALA A 2 -3.65 -49.40 -7.16
N THR A 3 -4.80 -50.02 -6.91
CA THR A 3 -5.48 -50.90 -7.88
C THR A 3 -6.89 -50.38 -8.16
N PHE A 4 -7.37 -50.64 -9.38
CA PHE A 4 -8.63 -50.17 -9.88
C PHE A 4 -9.56 -51.29 -10.30
N LYS A 5 -10.85 -51.18 -10.01
CA LYS A 5 -11.87 -52.11 -10.48
C LYS A 5 -13.16 -51.38 -10.83
N VAL A 6 -13.73 -51.66 -12.01
CA VAL A 6 -15.03 -51.14 -12.40
C VAL A 6 -16.11 -51.94 -11.68
N ILE A 7 -17.01 -51.25 -10.99
CA ILE A 7 -18.11 -51.87 -10.21
C ILE A 7 -19.41 -51.09 -10.42
N VAL A 8 -20.53 -51.67 -10.06
CA VAL A 8 -21.84 -51.01 -10.04
C VAL A 8 -22.34 -50.83 -8.60
N SER A 9 -23.20 -49.85 -8.40
CA SER A 9 -23.88 -49.58 -7.14
C SER A 9 -25.32 -50.16 -7.19
N LYS A 10 -26.15 -49.79 -6.22
CA LYS A 10 -27.56 -50.21 -6.16
C LYS A 10 -28.32 -49.69 -7.40
N LYS A 11 -29.28 -50.52 -7.87
CA LYS A 11 -30.16 -50.16 -9.00
C LYS A 11 -30.99 -48.93 -8.65
N ARG A 12 -31.06 -47.99 -9.57
CA ARG A 12 -31.88 -46.80 -9.45
C ARG A 12 -33.36 -47.12 -9.81
N SER A 13 -34.25 -46.21 -9.48
CA SER A 13 -35.67 -46.29 -9.81
C SER A 13 -35.93 -46.31 -11.31
N ASP A 14 -35.01 -45.76 -12.11
CA ASP A 14 -35.07 -45.75 -13.57
C ASP A 14 -34.61 -47.08 -14.24
N GLY A 15 -34.23 -48.09 -13.42
CA GLY A 15 -33.83 -49.41 -13.91
C GLY A 15 -32.36 -49.55 -14.26
N TYR A 16 -31.54 -48.50 -14.09
CA TYR A 16 -30.13 -48.53 -14.41
C TYR A 16 -29.25 -48.59 -13.13
N TYR A 17 -28.05 -49.11 -13.30
CA TYR A 17 -27.01 -49.16 -12.26
C TYR A 17 -25.94 -48.11 -12.53
N PRO A 18 -25.68 -47.20 -11.63
CA PRO A 18 -24.55 -46.27 -11.76
C PRO A 18 -23.23 -47.03 -11.67
N VAL A 19 -22.29 -46.69 -12.55
CA VAL A 19 -20.97 -47.30 -12.62
C VAL A 19 -19.97 -46.46 -11.82
N TYR A 20 -19.14 -47.16 -11.06
CA TYR A 20 -18.07 -46.59 -10.23
C TYR A 20 -16.74 -47.24 -10.56
N ILE A 21 -15.66 -46.53 -10.41
CA ILE A 21 -14.30 -47.09 -10.33
C ILE A 21 -13.91 -47.13 -8.88
N ARG A 22 -13.64 -48.35 -8.36
CA ARG A 22 -13.13 -48.57 -7.04
C ARG A 22 -11.63 -48.42 -7.05
N ILE A 23 -11.10 -47.52 -6.22
CA ILE A 23 -9.68 -47.35 -5.93
C ILE A 23 -9.39 -48.11 -4.65
N LEU A 24 -8.38 -48.97 -4.65
CA LEU A 24 -7.86 -49.64 -3.44
C LEU A 24 -6.39 -49.26 -3.29
N HIS A 25 -6.03 -48.64 -2.16
CA HIS A 25 -4.67 -48.26 -1.82
C HIS A 25 -4.45 -48.40 -0.31
N ASN A 26 -3.31 -48.95 0.10
CA ASN A 26 -2.96 -49.20 1.51
C ASN A 26 -4.13 -49.82 2.33
N ARG A 27 -4.76 -50.88 1.79
CA ARG A 27 -5.91 -51.60 2.36
C ARG A 27 -7.19 -50.76 2.53
N GLN A 28 -7.20 -49.51 2.12
CA GLN A 28 -8.37 -48.64 2.13
C GLN A 28 -9.02 -48.62 0.75
N LYS A 29 -10.35 -48.58 0.70
CA LYS A 29 -11.13 -48.53 -0.55
C LYS A 29 -11.92 -47.25 -0.66
N LEU A 30 -12.00 -46.71 -1.86
CA LEU A 30 -12.78 -45.53 -2.18
C LEU A 30 -13.45 -45.66 -3.54
N LEU A 31 -14.66 -45.12 -3.70
CA LEU A 31 -15.43 -45.22 -4.93
C LEU A 31 -15.47 -43.86 -5.64
N VAL A 32 -15.12 -43.84 -6.91
CA VAL A 32 -15.24 -42.69 -7.77
C VAL A 32 -16.41 -42.92 -8.71
N LYS A 33 -17.42 -42.06 -8.66
CA LYS A 33 -18.58 -42.12 -9.54
C LYS A 33 -18.18 -41.69 -10.96
N THR A 34 -18.59 -42.49 -11.96
CA THR A 34 -18.48 -42.14 -13.37
C THR A 34 -19.77 -41.53 -13.87
N ASP A 35 -19.75 -40.99 -15.10
CA ASP A 35 -20.94 -40.54 -15.84
C ASP A 35 -21.69 -41.69 -16.51
N LYS A 36 -21.25 -42.92 -16.36
CA LYS A 36 -21.78 -44.13 -17.02
C LYS A 36 -22.83 -44.83 -16.20
N PHE A 37 -23.77 -45.44 -16.88
CA PHE A 37 -24.84 -46.27 -16.35
C PHE A 37 -24.96 -47.55 -17.18
N VAL A 38 -25.38 -48.65 -16.55
CA VAL A 38 -25.54 -49.93 -17.21
C VAL A 38 -26.88 -50.58 -16.81
N GLY A 39 -27.61 -51.17 -17.78
CA GLY A 39 -28.82 -51.91 -17.53
C GLY A 39 -28.54 -53.38 -17.21
N ASP A 40 -29.58 -54.13 -16.81
CA ASP A 40 -29.46 -55.57 -16.43
C ASP A 40 -28.76 -56.40 -17.52
N LYS A 41 -28.99 -56.12 -18.79
CA LYS A 41 -28.36 -56.85 -19.92
C LYS A 41 -26.85 -56.63 -20.00
N GLY A 42 -26.34 -55.50 -19.51
CA GLY A 42 -24.93 -55.16 -19.48
C GLY A 42 -24.16 -55.68 -18.27
N LEU A 43 -24.78 -56.49 -17.42
CA LEU A 43 -24.19 -57.11 -16.24
C LEU A 43 -24.08 -58.61 -16.37
N VAL A 44 -23.09 -59.22 -15.74
CA VAL A 44 -22.99 -60.65 -15.53
C VAL A 44 -23.95 -61.03 -14.40
N LYS A 45 -24.90 -61.97 -14.70
CA LYS A 45 -25.97 -62.31 -13.76
C LYS A 45 -25.47 -62.82 -12.37
N SER A 46 -24.40 -63.56 -12.35
CA SER A 46 -23.86 -64.18 -11.12
C SER A 46 -23.04 -63.24 -10.27
N THR A 47 -22.16 -62.39 -10.89
CA THR A 47 -21.19 -61.56 -10.21
C THR A 47 -21.55 -60.08 -10.19
N LYS A 48 -22.55 -59.64 -10.93
CA LYS A 48 -22.92 -58.24 -11.20
C LYS A 48 -21.76 -57.42 -11.72
N GLU A 49 -20.77 -58.04 -12.37
CA GLU A 49 -19.68 -57.36 -13.04
C GLU A 49 -20.18 -56.73 -14.35
N VAL A 50 -19.66 -55.58 -14.71
CA VAL A 50 -20.00 -54.89 -15.97
C VAL A 50 -19.41 -55.69 -17.12
N LYS A 51 -20.27 -56.12 -18.05
CA LYS A 51 -19.89 -56.80 -19.31
C LYS A 51 -20.18 -55.95 -20.57
N ASP A 52 -20.82 -54.84 -20.41
CA ASP A 52 -21.03 -53.88 -21.50
C ASP A 52 -19.70 -53.37 -22.00
N SER A 53 -19.35 -53.71 -23.26
CA SER A 53 -18.05 -53.42 -23.84
C SER A 53 -17.80 -51.91 -24.00
N PHE A 54 -18.84 -51.13 -24.29
CA PHE A 54 -18.71 -49.68 -24.46
C PHE A 54 -18.44 -48.98 -23.13
N VAL A 55 -19.16 -49.38 -22.06
CA VAL A 55 -18.96 -48.84 -20.71
C VAL A 55 -17.61 -49.24 -20.16
N LEU A 56 -17.22 -50.52 -20.38
CA LEU A 56 -15.91 -51.03 -19.94
C LEU A 56 -14.76 -50.30 -20.66
N ALA A 57 -14.84 -50.12 -22.01
CA ALA A 57 -13.80 -49.42 -22.74
C ALA A 57 -13.64 -47.96 -22.25
N SER A 58 -14.74 -47.27 -22.02
CA SER A 58 -14.71 -45.92 -21.50
C SER A 58 -14.09 -45.83 -20.09
N CYS A 59 -14.43 -46.76 -19.20
CA CYS A 59 -13.83 -46.82 -17.86
C CYS A 59 -12.34 -47.21 -17.90
N MET A 60 -11.96 -48.14 -18.80
CA MET A 60 -10.56 -48.54 -18.95
C MET A 60 -9.67 -47.44 -19.50
N THR A 61 -10.17 -46.61 -20.41
CA THR A 61 -9.45 -45.43 -20.87
C THR A 61 -9.10 -44.52 -19.67
N LEU A 62 -10.09 -44.20 -18.84
CA LEU A 62 -9.89 -43.41 -17.65
C LEU A 62 -8.91 -44.05 -16.63
N ILE A 63 -9.02 -45.37 -16.43
CA ILE A 63 -8.11 -46.11 -15.56
C ILE A 63 -6.69 -46.09 -16.10
N ASN A 64 -6.48 -46.24 -17.41
CA ASN A 64 -5.16 -46.12 -18.03
C ASN A 64 -4.54 -44.75 -17.84
N GLU A 65 -5.30 -43.70 -18.04
CA GLU A 65 -4.85 -42.34 -17.75
C GLU A 65 -4.43 -42.17 -16.26
N TRP A 66 -5.18 -42.75 -15.35
CA TRP A 66 -4.86 -42.72 -13.92
C TRP A 66 -3.59 -43.53 -13.60
N ILE A 67 -3.40 -44.70 -14.21
CA ILE A 67 -2.19 -45.52 -14.07
C ILE A 67 -0.98 -44.74 -14.59
N GLU A 68 -1.09 -44.10 -15.74
CA GLU A 68 -0.01 -43.25 -16.30
C GLU A 68 0.36 -42.07 -15.38
N LYS A 69 -0.65 -41.46 -14.76
CA LYS A 69 -0.41 -40.39 -13.76
C LYS A 69 0.33 -40.92 -12.55
N LEU A 70 -0.10 -42.05 -11.98
CA LEU A 70 0.50 -42.65 -10.78
C LEU A 70 1.89 -43.24 -11.00
N ASN A 71 2.20 -43.71 -12.22
CA ASN A 71 3.54 -44.24 -12.55
C ASN A 71 4.63 -43.16 -12.54
N LYS A 72 4.26 -41.88 -12.48
CA LYS A 72 5.19 -40.74 -12.48
C LYS A 72 5.55 -40.25 -11.09
N ILE A 73 4.93 -40.81 -10.04
CA ILE A 73 5.08 -40.32 -8.65
C ILE A 73 5.14 -41.48 -7.67
N ASP A 74 5.80 -41.30 -6.53
CA ASP A 74 5.75 -42.22 -5.41
C ASP A 74 4.54 -41.93 -4.52
N ILE A 75 3.64 -42.90 -4.40
CA ILE A 75 2.41 -42.81 -3.60
C ILE A 75 2.48 -43.66 -2.33
N THR A 76 3.64 -44.16 -1.95
CA THR A 76 3.79 -45.15 -0.86
C THR A 76 3.23 -44.66 0.48
N GLY A 77 3.45 -43.39 0.80
CA GLY A 77 2.95 -42.74 2.02
C GLY A 77 1.54 -42.15 1.92
N TRP A 78 0.87 -42.25 0.77
CA TRP A 78 -0.39 -41.57 0.56
C TRP A 78 -1.58 -42.34 1.12
N THR A 79 -2.61 -41.61 1.53
CA THR A 79 -3.94 -42.18 1.83
C THR A 79 -4.72 -42.38 0.51
N VAL A 80 -5.73 -43.25 0.54
CA VAL A 80 -6.61 -43.43 -0.64
C VAL A 80 -7.34 -42.15 -1.03
N TYR A 81 -7.57 -41.23 -0.10
CA TYR A 81 -8.17 -39.92 -0.36
C TYR A 81 -7.22 -39.03 -1.15
N GLN A 82 -5.95 -38.96 -0.79
CA GLN A 82 -4.93 -38.20 -1.54
C GLN A 82 -4.75 -38.77 -2.94
N VAL A 83 -4.73 -40.11 -3.09
CA VAL A 83 -4.70 -40.74 -4.43
C VAL A 83 -5.92 -40.34 -5.25
N ARG A 84 -7.13 -40.37 -4.68
CA ARG A 84 -8.35 -39.93 -5.38
C ARG A 84 -8.26 -38.46 -5.79
N GLU A 85 -7.89 -37.58 -4.88
CA GLU A 85 -7.78 -36.15 -5.17
C GLU A 85 -6.79 -35.87 -6.29
N TYR A 86 -5.64 -36.52 -6.25
CA TYR A 86 -4.65 -36.41 -7.32
C TYR A 86 -5.17 -36.90 -8.68
N LEU A 87 -5.89 -38.03 -8.70
CA LEU A 87 -6.44 -38.60 -9.94
C LEU A 87 -7.60 -37.77 -10.50
N LEU A 88 -8.43 -37.26 -9.61
CA LEU A 88 -9.57 -36.40 -9.98
C LEU A 88 -9.20 -34.94 -10.14
N SER A 89 -8.06 -34.52 -9.56
CA SER A 89 -7.52 -33.22 -9.95
C SER A 89 -7.28 -33.31 -11.44
N SER A 90 -8.28 -32.84 -12.17
CA SER A 90 -8.14 -32.60 -13.60
C SER A 90 -6.84 -31.81 -13.75
N SER A 91 -6.06 -32.12 -14.76
CA SER A 91 -5.08 -31.20 -15.31
C SER A 91 -5.84 -30.02 -15.94
N GLN A 92 -6.81 -29.46 -15.23
CA GLN A 92 -7.36 -28.18 -15.59
C GLN A 92 -6.24 -27.19 -15.38
N ASP A 93 -5.75 -26.75 -16.49
CA ASP A 93 -4.75 -25.70 -16.52
C ASP A 93 -5.30 -24.54 -15.71
N ILE A 94 -4.56 -24.11 -14.70
CA ILE A 94 -5.02 -23.07 -13.79
C ILE A 94 -4.93 -21.75 -14.54
N CYS A 95 -6.00 -20.96 -14.51
CA CYS A 95 -6.00 -19.64 -15.10
C CYS A 95 -5.16 -18.67 -14.28
N PHE A 96 -4.01 -18.26 -14.84
CA PHE A 96 -3.13 -17.26 -14.23
C PHE A 96 -3.83 -15.91 -14.10
N SER A 97 -4.57 -15.49 -15.13
CA SER A 97 -5.27 -14.20 -15.14
C SER A 97 -6.28 -14.06 -13.99
N ASP A 98 -7.09 -15.10 -13.75
CA ASP A 98 -8.10 -15.09 -12.68
C ASP A 98 -7.43 -15.12 -11.30
N PHE A 99 -6.37 -15.93 -11.16
CA PHE A 99 -5.57 -15.93 -9.94
C PHE A 99 -4.93 -14.57 -9.68
N ALA A 100 -4.35 -13.94 -10.71
CA ALA A 100 -3.70 -12.65 -10.61
C ALA A 100 -4.67 -11.56 -10.13
N ARG A 101 -5.88 -11.51 -10.68
CA ARG A 101 -6.93 -10.57 -10.22
C ARG A 101 -7.27 -10.79 -8.74
N SER A 102 -7.57 -12.05 -8.36
CA SER A 102 -7.87 -12.38 -6.96
C SER A 102 -6.72 -12.03 -6.02
N PHE A 103 -5.47 -12.22 -6.46
CA PHE A 103 -4.29 -11.87 -5.66
C PHE A 103 -4.16 -10.34 -5.52
N ILE A 104 -4.32 -9.58 -6.60
CA ILE A 104 -4.28 -8.11 -6.58
C ILE A 104 -5.37 -7.57 -5.66
N ASP A 105 -6.58 -8.10 -5.76
CA ASP A 105 -7.71 -7.72 -4.88
C ASP A 105 -7.40 -7.99 -3.40
N SER A 106 -6.73 -9.11 -3.09
CA SER A 106 -6.32 -9.45 -1.72
C SER A 106 -5.28 -8.49 -1.13
N LEU A 107 -4.54 -7.77 -1.99
CA LEU A 107 -3.59 -6.74 -1.57
C LEU A 107 -4.25 -5.38 -1.31
N SER A 108 -5.54 -5.25 -1.63
CA SER A 108 -6.35 -4.07 -1.32
C SER A 108 -6.40 -3.86 0.19
N GLY A 109 -6.18 -2.62 0.63
CA GLY A 109 -6.05 -2.30 2.06
C GLY A 109 -4.65 -2.50 2.66
N THR A 110 -3.79 -3.33 2.04
CA THR A 110 -2.39 -3.51 2.49
C THR A 110 -1.42 -2.63 1.72
N LEU A 111 -1.64 -2.48 0.42
CA LEU A 111 -0.81 -1.66 -0.47
C LEU A 111 -1.50 -0.34 -0.82
N GLN A 112 -0.68 0.67 -1.12
CA GLN A 112 -1.20 1.93 -1.63
C GLN A 112 -1.85 1.73 -3.00
N HIS A 113 -2.96 2.43 -3.25
CA HIS A 113 -3.72 2.35 -4.51
C HIS A 113 -2.84 2.55 -5.76
N THR A 114 -1.87 3.46 -5.72
CA THR A 114 -0.92 3.66 -6.84
C THR A 114 -0.07 2.42 -7.13
N THR A 115 0.25 1.61 -6.13
CA THR A 115 0.97 0.35 -6.31
C THR A 115 0.07 -0.71 -6.93
N LEU A 116 -1.21 -0.79 -6.51
CA LEU A 116 -2.20 -1.69 -7.11
C LEU A 116 -2.39 -1.40 -8.59
N LEU A 117 -2.51 -0.11 -8.98
CA LEU A 117 -2.59 0.28 -10.40
C LEU A 117 -1.38 -0.19 -11.24
N VAL A 118 -0.19 -0.32 -10.64
CA VAL A 118 0.98 -0.86 -11.37
C VAL A 118 0.86 -2.37 -11.56
N TYR A 119 0.29 -3.11 -10.58
CA TYR A 119 -0.01 -4.53 -10.72
C TYR A 119 -1.03 -4.78 -11.82
N GLU A 120 -2.15 -4.03 -11.78
CA GLU A 120 -3.22 -4.10 -12.79
C GLU A 120 -2.70 -3.75 -14.18
N GLY A 121 -1.90 -2.67 -14.29
CA GLY A 121 -1.26 -2.28 -15.53
C GLY A 121 -0.31 -3.34 -16.09
N GLY A 122 0.44 -4.03 -15.21
CA GLY A 122 1.30 -5.15 -15.58
C GLY A 122 0.52 -6.35 -16.08
N LEU A 123 -0.56 -6.73 -15.40
CA LEU A 123 -1.44 -7.82 -15.82
C LEU A 123 -2.11 -7.50 -17.16
N HIS A 124 -2.71 -6.32 -17.27
CA HIS A 124 -3.36 -5.88 -18.52
C HIS A 124 -2.36 -5.87 -19.71
N ASN A 125 -1.14 -5.41 -19.49
CA ASN A 125 -0.11 -5.42 -20.54
C ASN A 125 0.26 -6.85 -20.96
N LEU A 126 0.38 -7.78 -20.00
CA LEU A 126 0.67 -9.19 -20.28
C LEU A 126 -0.48 -9.86 -21.04
N GLU A 127 -1.73 -9.60 -20.65
CA GLU A 127 -2.94 -10.11 -21.30
C GLU A 127 -3.10 -9.58 -22.73
N ASN A 128 -2.83 -8.29 -22.94
CA ASN A 128 -2.83 -7.69 -24.27
C ASN A 128 -1.76 -8.32 -25.18
N PHE A 129 -0.58 -8.60 -24.62
CA PHE A 129 0.47 -9.31 -25.37
C PHE A 129 0.05 -10.75 -25.70
N ALA A 130 -0.62 -11.45 -24.77
CA ALA A 130 -1.13 -12.81 -24.97
C ALA A 130 -2.35 -12.86 -25.91
N GLY A 131 -3.02 -11.74 -26.17
CA GLY A 131 -4.27 -11.67 -26.93
C GLY A 131 -5.47 -12.29 -26.20
N THR A 132 -5.39 -12.48 -24.88
CA THR A 132 -6.43 -13.09 -24.06
C THR A 132 -6.39 -12.60 -22.62
N ASN A 133 -7.57 -12.47 -22.00
CA ASN A 133 -7.74 -12.18 -20.58
C ASN A 133 -7.89 -13.45 -19.71
N LYS A 134 -7.63 -14.62 -20.29
CA LYS A 134 -7.68 -15.96 -19.67
C LYS A 134 -6.38 -16.71 -19.92
N LEU A 135 -5.25 -16.06 -19.64
CA LEU A 135 -3.93 -16.66 -19.75
C LEU A 135 -3.77 -17.77 -18.71
N MET A 136 -3.32 -18.96 -19.13
CA MET A 136 -3.09 -20.10 -18.25
C MET A 136 -1.65 -20.15 -17.76
N PHE A 137 -1.41 -20.76 -16.57
CA PHE A 137 -0.05 -20.96 -16.06
C PHE A 137 0.84 -21.74 -17.04
N SER A 138 0.29 -22.74 -17.74
CA SER A 138 1.03 -23.57 -18.71
C SER A 138 1.45 -22.79 -19.95
N GLN A 139 0.72 -21.76 -20.33
CA GLN A 139 1.02 -20.91 -21.49
C GLN A 139 2.18 -19.95 -21.22
N MET A 140 2.46 -19.66 -19.94
CA MET A 140 3.59 -18.80 -19.55
C MET A 140 4.93 -19.54 -19.65
N THR A 141 5.32 -19.87 -20.87
CA THR A 141 6.60 -20.53 -21.17
C THR A 141 7.78 -19.54 -21.16
N VAL A 142 9.02 -20.06 -21.10
CA VAL A 142 10.22 -19.21 -21.22
C VAL A 142 10.20 -18.42 -22.52
N ARG A 143 9.82 -19.06 -23.63
CA ARG A 143 9.73 -18.39 -24.94
C ARG A 143 8.72 -17.25 -24.90
N PHE A 144 7.50 -17.52 -24.42
CA PHE A 144 6.44 -16.52 -24.29
C PHE A 144 6.90 -15.31 -23.46
N LEU A 145 7.48 -15.55 -22.27
CA LEU A 145 7.96 -14.48 -21.40
C LEU A 145 9.12 -13.71 -22.03
N THR A 146 10.04 -14.38 -22.75
CA THR A 146 11.14 -13.70 -23.44
C THR A 146 10.62 -12.77 -24.54
N GLU A 147 9.63 -13.21 -25.32
CA GLU A 147 9.00 -12.38 -26.36
C GLU A 147 8.22 -11.21 -25.74
N TRP A 148 7.51 -11.44 -24.64
CA TRP A 148 6.86 -10.36 -23.89
C TRP A 148 7.85 -9.33 -23.35
N LEU A 149 8.96 -9.75 -22.75
CA LEU A 149 10.02 -8.85 -22.27
C LEU A 149 10.59 -7.98 -23.40
N LYS A 150 10.83 -8.54 -24.57
CA LYS A 150 11.24 -7.77 -25.75
C LYS A 150 10.24 -6.71 -26.14
N SER A 151 8.94 -6.97 -26.01
CA SER A 151 7.89 -5.98 -26.28
C SER A 151 7.90 -4.78 -25.31
N LEU A 152 8.61 -4.92 -24.18
CA LEU A 152 8.75 -3.88 -23.15
C LEU A 152 10.05 -3.06 -23.26
N GLU A 153 11.01 -3.44 -24.12
CA GLU A 153 12.36 -2.82 -24.19
C GLU A 153 12.32 -1.29 -24.27
N ASN A 154 11.37 -0.73 -25.03
CA ASN A 154 11.22 0.72 -25.22
C ASN A 154 10.29 1.38 -24.18
N LYS A 155 9.84 0.65 -23.16
CA LYS A 155 8.88 1.14 -22.15
C LYS A 155 9.55 1.44 -20.81
N ASN A 156 10.54 2.31 -20.79
CA ASN A 156 11.22 2.83 -19.59
C ASN A 156 11.14 1.89 -18.36
N SER A 157 10.50 2.35 -17.26
CA SER A 157 10.38 1.58 -16.01
C SER A 157 9.48 0.35 -16.10
N CYS A 158 8.53 0.28 -17.06
CA CYS A 158 7.62 -0.86 -17.21
C CYS A 158 8.38 -2.16 -17.50
N LYS A 159 9.48 -2.10 -18.25
CA LYS A 159 10.33 -3.26 -18.56
C LYS A 159 10.95 -3.93 -17.33
N CYS A 160 11.04 -3.20 -16.21
CA CYS A 160 11.54 -3.72 -14.94
C CYS A 160 10.39 -4.06 -13.97
N TYR A 161 9.41 -3.15 -13.83
CA TYR A 161 8.33 -3.33 -12.85
C TYR A 161 7.35 -4.43 -13.24
N TYR A 162 6.83 -4.44 -14.48
CA TYR A 162 5.82 -5.42 -14.89
C TYR A 162 6.30 -6.87 -14.75
N PRO A 163 7.49 -7.23 -15.26
CA PRO A 163 7.98 -8.60 -15.08
C PRO A 163 8.22 -8.97 -13.61
N THR A 164 8.72 -8.03 -12.81
CA THR A 164 8.93 -8.27 -11.38
C THR A 164 7.62 -8.58 -10.65
N LEU A 165 6.57 -7.83 -10.96
CA LEU A 165 5.26 -8.04 -10.34
C LEU A 165 4.58 -9.31 -10.84
N MET A 166 4.62 -9.59 -12.14
CA MET A 166 4.08 -10.83 -12.71
C MET A 166 4.81 -12.06 -12.19
N LYS A 167 6.14 -11.99 -12.04
CA LYS A 167 6.92 -13.04 -11.37
C LYS A 167 6.45 -13.25 -9.93
N ARG A 168 6.21 -12.18 -9.17
CA ARG A 168 5.69 -12.28 -7.79
C ARG A 168 4.35 -13.00 -7.77
N ILE A 169 3.41 -12.59 -8.62
CA ILE A 169 2.10 -13.26 -8.72
C ILE A 169 2.26 -14.74 -9.08
N TYR A 170 3.13 -15.05 -10.04
CA TYR A 170 3.38 -16.43 -10.46
C TYR A 170 3.91 -17.29 -9.29
N MET A 171 4.84 -16.76 -8.51
CA MET A 171 5.38 -17.45 -7.34
C MET A 171 4.33 -17.66 -6.24
N GLU A 172 3.44 -16.69 -6.02
CA GLU A 172 2.31 -16.86 -5.10
C GLU A 172 1.32 -17.92 -5.60
N GLY A 173 1.12 -18.01 -6.92
CA GLY A 173 0.34 -19.09 -7.53
C GLY A 173 0.95 -20.46 -7.26
N ILE A 174 2.27 -20.62 -7.46
CA ILE A 174 2.98 -21.85 -7.10
C ILE A 174 2.76 -22.17 -5.61
N ARG A 175 2.95 -21.20 -4.73
CA ARG A 175 2.79 -21.39 -3.26
C ARG A 175 1.37 -21.80 -2.87
N LYS A 176 0.35 -21.30 -3.58
CA LYS A 176 -1.05 -21.59 -3.29
C LYS A 176 -1.50 -22.96 -3.82
N TYR A 177 -1.05 -23.35 -5.00
CA TYR A 177 -1.60 -24.50 -5.70
C TYR A 177 -0.72 -25.74 -5.61
N ASN A 178 0.59 -25.60 -5.41
CA ASN A 178 1.49 -26.72 -5.25
C ASN A 178 1.61 -27.08 -3.77
N ASP A 179 1.59 -28.39 -3.50
CA ASP A 179 1.88 -28.99 -2.20
C ASP A 179 3.01 -30.00 -2.41
N GLU A 180 4.24 -29.57 -2.09
CA GLU A 180 5.44 -30.38 -2.29
C GLU A 180 5.48 -31.59 -1.36
N GLU A 181 4.93 -31.47 -0.11
CA GLU A 181 4.88 -32.56 0.86
C GLU A 181 3.91 -33.65 0.41
N ALA A 182 2.77 -33.26 -0.18
CA ALA A 182 1.81 -34.20 -0.75
C ALA A 182 2.15 -34.62 -2.19
N GLY A 183 3.21 -34.09 -2.80
CA GLY A 183 3.59 -34.37 -4.19
C GLY A 183 2.59 -33.83 -5.23
N LEU A 184 1.75 -32.89 -4.82
CA LEU A 184 0.74 -32.26 -5.67
C LEU A 184 1.33 -31.02 -6.36
N MET A 185 1.65 -31.12 -7.65
CA MET A 185 2.32 -30.06 -8.41
C MET A 185 1.49 -29.67 -9.65
N PRO A 186 0.32 -29.03 -9.49
CA PRO A 186 -0.48 -28.55 -10.63
C PRO A 186 0.31 -27.61 -11.55
N ILE A 187 1.12 -26.70 -10.97
CA ILE A 187 2.02 -25.84 -11.70
C ILE A 187 3.40 -26.50 -11.73
N LYS A 188 3.64 -27.33 -12.75
CA LYS A 188 4.82 -28.21 -12.84
C LYS A 188 6.13 -27.50 -13.14
N TYR A 189 6.09 -26.33 -13.74
CA TYR A 189 7.28 -25.64 -14.25
C TYR A 189 7.27 -24.16 -13.91
N ASN A 190 8.40 -23.66 -13.44
CA ASN A 190 8.60 -22.24 -13.18
C ASN A 190 9.50 -21.62 -14.26
N PRO A 191 8.94 -20.95 -15.27
CA PRO A 191 9.71 -20.35 -16.35
C PRO A 191 10.60 -19.20 -15.89
N TRP A 192 10.24 -18.53 -14.79
CA TRP A 192 10.99 -17.40 -14.25
C TRP A 192 12.39 -17.75 -13.76
N ASN A 193 12.67 -19.03 -13.50
CA ASN A 193 14.02 -19.48 -13.14
C ASN A 193 15.03 -19.31 -14.28
N LYS A 194 14.56 -19.25 -15.53
CA LYS A 194 15.38 -19.04 -16.74
C LYS A 194 15.28 -17.62 -17.31
N ILE A 195 14.48 -16.74 -16.68
CA ILE A 195 14.27 -15.37 -17.13
C ILE A 195 15.11 -14.41 -16.28
N LYS A 196 15.93 -13.61 -16.94
CA LYS A 196 16.64 -12.50 -16.32
C LYS A 196 15.83 -11.22 -16.53
N ILE A 197 15.29 -10.66 -15.45
CA ILE A 197 14.62 -9.36 -15.47
C ILE A 197 15.69 -8.27 -15.41
N GLU A 198 15.60 -7.30 -16.28
CA GLU A 198 16.51 -6.16 -16.28
C GLU A 198 16.36 -5.36 -14.98
N LYS A 199 17.50 -4.90 -14.47
CA LYS A 199 17.48 -3.95 -13.34
C LYS A 199 17.14 -2.57 -13.87
N MET A 200 16.44 -1.82 -13.05
CA MET A 200 16.12 -0.42 -13.36
C MET A 200 17.44 0.36 -13.51
N THR A 201 17.61 1.01 -14.65
CA THR A 201 18.71 1.96 -14.81
C THR A 201 18.45 3.16 -13.90
N VAL A 202 19.50 3.64 -13.23
CA VAL A 202 19.38 4.86 -12.43
C VAL A 202 19.04 5.99 -13.40
N PRO A 203 17.87 6.65 -13.25
CA PRO A 203 17.53 7.77 -14.12
C PRO A 203 18.60 8.86 -13.99
N ASN A 204 18.91 9.54 -15.09
CA ASN A 204 19.70 10.77 -15.00
C ASN A 204 19.06 11.67 -13.96
N LYS A 205 19.82 12.01 -12.92
CA LYS A 205 19.35 12.91 -11.86
C LYS A 205 19.20 14.28 -12.49
N ARG A 206 17.97 14.78 -12.56
CA ARG A 206 17.67 16.11 -13.09
C ARG A 206 17.84 17.18 -12.00
N ALA A 207 19.01 17.19 -11.34
CA ALA A 207 19.40 18.31 -10.53
C ALA A 207 19.88 19.42 -11.47
N ILE A 208 19.53 20.63 -11.14
CA ILE A 208 19.98 21.84 -11.86
C ILE A 208 21.12 22.49 -11.10
N THR A 209 21.92 23.26 -11.80
CA THR A 209 23.01 24.03 -11.21
C THR A 209 22.49 25.10 -10.27
N LEU A 210 23.38 25.64 -9.43
CA LEU A 210 23.06 26.75 -8.54
C LEU A 210 22.56 27.98 -9.32
N GLU A 211 23.16 28.26 -10.47
CA GLU A 211 22.80 29.42 -11.32
C GLU A 211 21.44 29.23 -11.99
N GLU A 212 21.17 28.06 -12.54
CA GLU A 212 19.85 27.70 -13.08
C GLU A 212 18.76 27.78 -12.02
N CYS A 213 19.06 27.31 -10.80
CA CYS A 213 18.14 27.38 -9.65
C CYS A 213 17.82 28.88 -9.32
N ARG A 214 18.82 29.72 -9.25
CA ARG A 214 18.65 31.16 -9.02
C ARG A 214 17.85 31.82 -10.15
N SER A 215 18.17 31.51 -11.40
CA SER A 215 17.48 32.00 -12.57
C SER A 215 15.99 31.65 -12.56
N PHE A 216 15.67 30.40 -12.17
CA PHE A 216 14.28 29.96 -12.05
C PHE A 216 13.51 30.76 -10.98
N PHE A 217 14.10 31.00 -9.81
CA PHE A 217 13.45 31.73 -8.73
C PHE A 217 13.46 33.28 -8.93
N ALA A 218 14.24 33.78 -9.86
CA ALA A 218 14.24 35.20 -10.25
C ALA A 218 13.09 35.52 -11.21
N VAL A 219 12.41 34.51 -11.79
CA VAL A 219 11.28 34.75 -12.71
C VAL A 219 10.13 35.41 -11.98
N THR A 220 9.53 36.43 -12.61
CA THR A 220 8.28 37.06 -12.16
C THR A 220 7.12 36.60 -13.03
N PRO A 221 6.39 35.57 -12.64
CA PRO A 221 5.33 34.99 -13.45
C PRO A 221 4.10 35.92 -13.55
N LYS A 222 3.45 35.91 -14.73
CA LYS A 222 2.24 36.71 -14.97
C LYS A 222 0.97 36.00 -14.44
N PHE A 223 0.92 34.68 -14.54
CA PHE A 223 -0.29 33.89 -14.23
C PHE A 223 -0.24 33.28 -12.84
N GLU A 224 -1.37 33.24 -12.14
CA GLU A 224 -1.50 32.71 -10.77
C GLU A 224 -1.05 31.25 -10.64
N GLY A 225 -1.33 30.39 -11.65
CA GLY A 225 -0.86 29.02 -11.65
C GLY A 225 0.67 28.92 -11.71
N GLN A 226 1.34 29.80 -12.44
CA GLN A 226 2.80 29.84 -12.48
C GLN A 226 3.39 30.40 -11.17
N LYS A 227 2.75 31.40 -10.55
CA LYS A 227 3.13 31.91 -9.22
C LYS A 227 3.03 30.81 -8.18
N LEU A 228 1.91 30.09 -8.16
CA LEU A 228 1.73 28.91 -7.28
C LEU A 228 2.83 27.86 -7.50
N ALA A 229 3.14 27.56 -8.76
CA ALA A 229 4.17 26.56 -9.07
C ALA A 229 5.57 27.01 -8.60
N LEU A 230 5.91 28.27 -8.79
CA LEU A 230 7.15 28.85 -8.29
C LEU A 230 7.23 28.80 -6.77
N ASP A 231 6.17 29.22 -6.08
CA ASP A 231 6.09 29.23 -4.62
C ASP A 231 6.17 27.80 -4.05
N VAL A 232 5.47 26.81 -4.64
CA VAL A 232 5.57 25.43 -4.21
C VAL A 232 6.97 24.83 -4.47
N CYS A 233 7.62 25.17 -5.59
CA CYS A 233 9.01 24.78 -5.86
C CYS A 233 9.96 25.39 -4.81
N LYS A 234 9.73 26.63 -4.40
CA LYS A 234 10.48 27.29 -3.33
C LYS A 234 10.27 26.58 -1.99
N MET A 235 9.02 26.21 -1.65
CA MET A 235 8.73 25.37 -0.46
C MET A 235 9.48 24.04 -0.51
N ILE A 236 9.45 23.34 -1.66
CA ILE A 236 10.14 22.06 -1.81
C ILE A 236 11.64 22.24 -1.55
N LEU A 237 12.24 23.24 -2.16
CA LEU A 237 13.68 23.49 -2.01
C LEU A 237 14.03 23.89 -0.58
N CYS A 238 13.34 24.88 0.00
CA CYS A 238 13.65 25.44 1.32
C CYS A 238 13.30 24.50 2.48
N LEU A 239 12.55 23.43 2.25
CA LEU A 239 12.19 22.41 3.26
C LEU A 239 12.87 21.07 2.98
N ALA A 240 14.17 21.11 2.66
CA ALA A 240 15.02 19.94 2.42
C ALA A 240 14.42 18.94 1.41
N GLY A 241 13.77 19.46 0.38
CA GLY A 241 13.17 18.66 -0.68
C GLY A 241 11.89 17.94 -0.24
N ILE A 242 11.04 18.53 0.56
CA ILE A 242 9.72 17.98 0.95
C ILE A 242 8.92 17.51 -0.27
N ASN A 243 8.12 16.45 -0.14
CA ASN A 243 7.31 15.99 -1.27
C ASN A 243 5.99 16.76 -1.37
N VAL A 244 5.50 16.94 -2.60
CA VAL A 244 4.18 17.54 -2.87
C VAL A 244 3.05 16.83 -2.09
N ALA A 245 3.14 15.51 -1.91
CA ALA A 245 2.15 14.74 -1.16
C ALA A 245 2.12 15.10 0.32
N ASP A 246 3.27 15.42 0.90
CA ASP A 246 3.39 15.80 2.30
C ASP A 246 2.86 17.24 2.49
N LEU A 247 3.15 18.14 1.55
CA LEU A 247 2.61 19.52 1.56
C LEU A 247 1.08 19.55 1.42
N LEU A 248 0.51 18.71 0.53
CA LEU A 248 -0.95 18.68 0.29
C LEU A 248 -1.72 18.23 1.53
N ASP A 249 -1.21 17.25 2.24
CA ASP A 249 -1.90 16.61 3.36
C ASP A 249 -1.48 17.16 4.74
N MET A 250 -0.58 18.16 4.76
CA MET A 250 -0.07 18.74 6.00
C MET A 250 -1.19 19.28 6.86
N LYS A 251 -1.23 18.89 8.14
CA LYS A 251 -2.22 19.36 9.11
C LYS A 251 -1.66 20.56 9.89
N LYS A 252 -2.53 21.42 10.45
CA LYS A 252 -2.11 22.55 11.28
C LYS A 252 -1.32 22.15 12.50
N GLU A 253 -1.71 21.04 13.13
CA GLU A 253 -0.98 20.45 14.26
C GLU A 253 0.47 20.09 13.97
N CYS A 254 0.81 19.96 12.67
CA CYS A 254 2.17 19.70 12.23
C CYS A 254 3.08 20.93 12.27
N TYR A 255 2.55 22.14 12.51
CA TYR A 255 3.34 23.36 12.52
C TYR A 255 3.21 24.09 13.85
N TYR A 256 4.30 24.15 14.61
CA TYR A 256 4.42 24.93 15.85
C TYR A 256 5.88 25.33 16.06
N ASP A 257 6.09 26.43 16.75
CA ASP A 257 7.41 26.99 17.07
C ASP A 257 8.33 27.20 15.86
N GLY A 258 7.74 27.51 14.69
CA GLY A 258 8.48 27.70 13.44
C GLY A 258 9.02 26.40 12.81
N ILE A 259 8.56 25.24 13.29
CA ILE A 259 9.03 23.93 12.89
C ILE A 259 7.85 23.10 12.32
N LEU A 260 8.09 22.42 11.22
CA LEU A 260 7.19 21.40 10.69
C LEU A 260 7.52 20.05 11.29
N HIS A 261 6.53 19.43 11.94
CA HIS A 261 6.59 18.12 12.58
C HIS A 261 5.65 17.17 11.85
N TYR A 262 6.16 16.23 11.06
CA TYR A 262 5.28 15.38 10.27
C TYR A 262 5.85 13.99 10.00
N GLU A 263 4.96 13.05 9.73
CA GLU A 263 5.29 11.70 9.27
C GLU A 263 5.21 11.66 7.75
N ARG A 264 6.29 11.28 7.06
CA ARG A 264 6.33 11.23 5.61
C ARG A 264 5.31 10.24 5.05
N LYS A 265 4.31 10.71 4.32
CA LYS A 265 3.17 9.94 3.81
C LYS A 265 3.57 8.65 3.08
N LYS A 266 4.60 8.71 2.24
CA LYS A 266 5.02 7.57 1.40
C LYS A 266 5.56 6.38 2.21
N THR A 267 6.18 6.62 3.38
CA THR A 267 6.99 5.61 4.08
C THR A 267 6.55 5.36 5.53
N ARG A 268 5.65 6.15 6.09
CA ARG A 268 5.21 6.04 7.48
C ARG A 268 4.65 4.67 7.86
N THR A 269 3.96 3.99 6.94
CA THR A 269 3.38 2.65 7.18
C THR A 269 4.38 1.50 7.12
N HIS A 270 5.59 1.75 6.60
CA HIS A 270 6.61 0.72 6.38
C HIS A 270 7.85 0.89 7.28
N ARG A 271 7.88 1.96 8.08
CA ARG A 271 8.99 2.27 8.98
C ARG A 271 8.52 2.23 10.44
N SER A 272 9.33 1.66 11.32
CA SER A 272 9.06 1.59 12.77
C SER A 272 9.04 2.97 13.44
N ASP A 273 9.83 3.93 12.91
CA ASP A 273 9.85 5.33 13.34
C ASP A 273 8.78 6.19 12.66
N LYS A 274 7.82 5.54 11.97
CA LYS A 274 6.74 6.18 11.19
C LYS A 274 7.22 7.24 10.20
N ALA A 275 8.52 7.23 9.86
CA ALA A 275 9.15 8.23 9.03
C ALA A 275 8.92 9.67 9.53
N TYR A 276 8.96 9.86 10.86
CA TYR A 276 8.83 11.17 11.49
C TYR A 276 10.04 12.06 11.16
N ILE A 277 9.80 13.35 10.98
CA ILE A 277 10.81 14.37 10.72
C ILE A 277 10.37 15.71 11.28
N GLU A 278 11.36 16.47 11.76
CA GLU A 278 11.22 17.86 12.12
C GLU A 278 12.05 18.72 11.16
N MET A 279 11.44 19.76 10.60
CA MET A 279 12.13 20.68 9.71
C MET A 279 11.81 22.14 10.11
N ARG A 280 12.84 22.87 10.58
CA ARG A 280 12.70 24.29 10.83
C ARG A 280 12.42 25.01 9.51
N VAL A 281 11.42 25.87 9.51
CA VAL A 281 11.07 26.67 8.34
C VAL A 281 12.03 27.86 8.27
N PRO A 282 12.79 28.03 7.17
CA PRO A 282 13.62 29.21 7.00
C PRO A 282 12.77 30.50 6.97
N GLU A 283 13.18 31.53 7.67
CA GLU A 283 12.41 32.78 7.82
C GLU A 283 12.00 33.39 6.49
N MET A 284 12.88 33.36 5.49
CA MET A 284 12.59 33.85 4.14
C MET A 284 11.41 33.13 3.44
N LEU A 285 10.96 32.00 3.97
CA LEU A 285 9.83 31.26 3.43
C LEU A 285 8.49 31.68 4.05
N TYR A 286 8.49 32.38 5.20
CA TYR A 286 7.28 32.78 5.90
C TYR A 286 6.29 33.57 5.02
N PRO A 287 6.69 34.59 4.23
CA PRO A 287 5.76 35.30 3.36
C PRO A 287 5.15 34.40 2.27
N THR A 288 5.89 33.36 1.86
CA THR A 288 5.37 32.35 0.91
C THR A 288 4.37 31.42 1.58
N LEU A 289 4.63 30.98 2.81
CA LEU A 289 3.70 30.14 3.56
C LEU A 289 2.39 30.87 3.83
N GLU A 290 2.45 32.12 4.31
CA GLU A 290 1.27 32.93 4.66
C GLU A 290 0.25 33.02 3.54
N LYS A 291 0.69 33.12 2.26
CA LYS A 291 -0.20 33.14 1.10
C LYS A 291 -1.11 31.93 0.99
N TYR A 292 -0.67 30.78 1.53
CA TYR A 292 -1.33 29.48 1.36
C TYR A 292 -1.88 28.91 2.64
N LEU A 293 -1.79 29.61 3.77
CA LEU A 293 -2.33 29.14 5.04
C LEU A 293 -3.85 29.02 4.99
N SER A 294 -4.35 27.94 5.53
CA SER A 294 -5.79 27.69 5.66
C SER A 294 -6.42 28.52 6.77
N LYS A 295 -7.72 28.80 6.62
CA LYS A 295 -8.52 29.51 7.65
C LYS A 295 -8.54 28.71 8.97
N SER A 296 -8.85 29.38 10.07
CA SER A 296 -8.78 28.83 11.43
C SER A 296 -9.54 27.51 11.65
N ASN A 297 -10.69 27.33 11.01
CA ASN A 297 -11.53 26.14 11.15
C ASN A 297 -11.16 24.97 10.21
N ASP A 298 -10.16 25.14 9.35
CA ASP A 298 -9.70 24.09 8.43
C ASP A 298 -8.61 23.24 9.11
N PRO A 299 -8.69 21.90 9.10
CA PRO A 299 -7.68 21.04 9.72
C PRO A 299 -6.36 21.00 8.97
N TYR A 300 -6.34 21.38 7.68
CA TYR A 300 -5.13 21.42 6.87
C TYR A 300 -4.35 22.70 7.11
N LEU A 301 -3.02 22.60 7.02
CA LEU A 301 -2.13 23.75 7.14
C LEU A 301 -2.26 24.69 5.93
N PHE A 302 -2.32 24.11 4.73
CA PHE A 302 -2.36 24.85 3.48
C PHE A 302 -3.69 24.67 2.73
N THR A 303 -4.08 25.68 1.98
CA THR A 303 -5.28 25.69 1.13
C THR A 303 -5.17 24.81 -0.11
N PHE A 304 -4.08 24.08 -0.33
CA PHE A 304 -3.87 23.26 -1.53
C PHE A 304 -4.96 22.20 -1.71
N HIS A 305 -5.47 21.62 -0.62
CA HIS A 305 -6.54 20.60 -0.62
C HIS A 305 -7.87 21.12 -1.16
N THR A 306 -8.13 22.45 -1.11
CA THR A 306 -9.35 23.02 -1.69
C THR A 306 -9.32 23.04 -3.22
N ARG A 307 -8.11 23.02 -3.80
CA ARG A 307 -7.88 23.05 -5.25
C ARG A 307 -7.55 21.68 -5.83
N TYR A 308 -6.93 20.79 -5.04
CA TYR A 308 -6.44 19.50 -5.50
C TYR A 308 -6.90 18.37 -4.59
N SER A 309 -7.63 17.42 -5.15
CA SER A 309 -8.11 16.25 -4.40
C SER A 309 -7.01 15.19 -4.15
N THR A 310 -5.95 15.19 -4.96
CA THR A 310 -4.86 14.21 -4.86
C THR A 310 -3.50 14.86 -5.11
N SER A 311 -2.45 14.31 -4.51
CA SER A 311 -1.08 14.74 -4.77
C SER A 311 -0.65 14.52 -6.24
N ARG A 312 -1.27 13.54 -6.92
CA ARG A 312 -1.05 13.31 -8.35
C ARG A 312 -1.60 14.46 -9.17
N SER A 313 -2.84 14.88 -8.91
CA SER A 313 -3.44 16.03 -9.62
C SER A 313 -2.67 17.31 -9.37
N MET A 314 -2.27 17.57 -8.10
CA MET A 314 -1.40 18.71 -7.76
C MET A 314 -0.07 18.64 -8.51
N GLY A 315 0.64 17.50 -8.46
CA GLY A 315 1.93 17.34 -9.12
C GLY A 315 1.84 17.51 -10.64
N THR A 316 0.78 17.01 -11.28
CA THR A 316 0.55 17.16 -12.72
C THR A 316 0.33 18.64 -13.10
N ASN A 317 -0.52 19.36 -12.35
CA ASN A 317 -0.78 20.78 -12.60
C ASN A 317 0.47 21.63 -12.37
N LEU A 318 1.20 21.39 -11.28
CA LEU A 318 2.49 22.06 -11.04
C LEU A 318 3.46 21.82 -12.20
N GLY A 319 3.54 20.58 -12.71
CA GLY A 319 4.38 20.23 -13.86
C GLY A 319 4.03 21.03 -15.12
N ILE A 320 2.73 21.25 -15.40
CA ILE A 320 2.28 22.07 -16.53
C ILE A 320 2.75 23.54 -16.37
N TYR A 321 2.58 24.12 -15.19
CA TYR A 321 2.98 25.48 -14.94
C TYR A 321 4.50 25.67 -14.90
N ILE A 322 5.24 24.71 -14.34
CA ILE A 322 6.70 24.71 -14.36
C ILE A 322 7.21 24.65 -15.81
N LYS A 323 6.64 23.77 -16.65
CA LYS A 323 6.95 23.72 -18.07
C LYS A 323 6.72 25.07 -18.77
N SER A 324 5.60 25.72 -18.45
CA SER A 324 5.29 27.04 -18.98
C SER A 324 6.32 28.10 -18.53
N ILE A 325 6.81 28.01 -17.28
CA ILE A 325 7.89 28.89 -16.81
C ILE A 325 9.19 28.60 -17.58
N CYS A 326 9.60 27.37 -17.66
CA CYS A 326 10.82 26.94 -18.36
C CYS A 326 10.81 27.42 -19.84
N LYS A 327 9.70 27.22 -20.53
CA LYS A 327 9.56 27.58 -21.94
C LYS A 327 9.51 29.10 -22.16
N ASN A 328 8.64 29.81 -21.42
CA ASN A 328 8.28 31.16 -21.73
C ASN A 328 9.22 32.22 -21.11
N TYR A 329 9.93 31.88 -20.03
CA TYR A 329 10.80 32.81 -19.31
C TYR A 329 12.28 32.43 -19.38
N LEU A 330 12.56 31.08 -19.46
CA LEU A 330 13.94 30.57 -19.48
C LEU A 330 14.38 30.12 -20.88
N GLY A 331 13.46 30.03 -21.85
CA GLY A 331 13.79 29.66 -23.24
C GLY A 331 14.26 28.20 -23.37
N MET A 332 13.86 27.29 -22.44
CA MET A 332 14.34 25.93 -22.40
C MET A 332 13.69 25.03 -23.47
N PRO A 333 14.42 24.04 -24.04
CA PRO A 333 13.85 23.05 -24.95
C PRO A 333 12.87 22.11 -24.23
N ASP A 334 11.95 21.50 -24.99
CA ASP A 334 10.80 20.75 -24.46
C ASP A 334 11.18 19.49 -23.67
N ASP A 335 12.36 18.91 -23.88
CA ASP A 335 12.89 17.71 -23.22
C ASP A 335 13.68 18.00 -21.93
N GLU A 336 14.00 19.27 -21.65
CA GLU A 336 14.81 19.68 -20.50
C GLU A 336 13.98 20.34 -19.37
N PHE A 337 12.67 20.40 -19.49
CA PHE A 337 11.82 21.06 -18.50
C PHE A 337 11.95 20.49 -17.10
N TYR A 338 11.92 21.39 -16.14
CA TYR A 338 11.94 21.05 -14.72
C TYR A 338 10.60 20.42 -14.26
N THR A 339 10.65 19.75 -13.13
CA THR A 339 9.52 19.17 -12.42
C THR A 339 9.61 19.54 -10.94
N PRO A 340 8.56 19.39 -10.14
CA PRO A 340 8.67 19.58 -8.70
C PRO A 340 9.79 18.74 -8.08
N TYR A 341 10.03 17.55 -8.61
CA TYR A 341 11.06 16.63 -8.14
C TYR A 341 12.49 17.10 -8.48
N THR A 342 12.66 17.92 -9.51
CA THR A 342 13.93 18.55 -9.86
C THR A 342 14.49 19.35 -8.67
N PHE A 343 13.66 20.13 -7.98
CA PHE A 343 14.09 20.96 -6.84
C PHE A 343 14.49 20.12 -5.62
N ARG A 344 13.88 18.95 -5.43
CA ARG A 344 14.33 17.99 -4.43
C ARG A 344 15.71 17.42 -4.75
N HIS A 345 15.97 17.09 -6.01
CA HIS A 345 17.29 16.64 -6.45
C HIS A 345 18.33 17.76 -6.35
N THR A 346 17.93 18.98 -6.71
CA THR A 346 18.79 20.17 -6.63
C THR A 346 19.24 20.44 -5.20
N TRP A 347 18.32 20.39 -4.23
CA TRP A 347 18.66 20.54 -2.83
C TRP A 347 19.74 19.53 -2.40
N ALA A 348 19.54 18.24 -2.71
CA ALA A 348 20.51 17.19 -2.35
C ALA A 348 21.87 17.37 -3.05
N THR A 349 21.87 17.83 -4.31
CA THR A 349 23.08 18.04 -5.08
C THR A 349 23.87 19.23 -4.56
N ILE A 350 23.23 20.35 -4.24
CA ILE A 350 23.85 21.53 -3.65
C ILE A 350 24.37 21.18 -2.24
N ALA A 351 23.60 20.45 -1.43
CA ALA A 351 24.06 20.00 -0.11
C ALA A 351 25.36 19.20 -0.21
N GLN A 352 25.48 18.31 -1.21
CA GLN A 352 26.67 17.52 -1.41
C GLN A 352 27.83 18.31 -2.01
N ASN A 353 27.59 18.94 -3.16
CA ASN A 353 28.66 19.48 -4.01
C ASN A 353 29.12 20.87 -3.56
N ASP A 354 28.21 21.72 -3.06
CA ASP A 354 28.50 23.11 -2.71
C ASP A 354 28.68 23.34 -1.20
N ILE A 355 28.03 22.49 -0.37
CA ILE A 355 28.13 22.57 1.10
C ILE A 355 29.06 21.49 1.66
N GLY A 356 29.30 20.38 0.93
CA GLY A 356 30.18 19.30 1.36
C GLY A 356 29.52 18.30 2.33
N ALA A 357 28.19 18.25 2.40
CA ALA A 357 27.47 17.31 3.21
C ALA A 357 27.63 15.88 2.70
N ASN A 358 27.77 14.92 3.61
CA ASN A 358 27.85 13.51 3.24
C ASN A 358 26.48 12.88 2.99
N TYR A 359 26.46 11.69 2.39
CA TYR A 359 25.18 11.01 2.04
C TYR A 359 24.30 10.68 3.25
N ALA A 360 24.88 10.45 4.44
CA ALA A 360 24.11 10.16 5.64
C ALA A 360 23.38 11.41 6.14
N GLU A 361 24.04 12.58 6.16
CA GLU A 361 23.46 13.86 6.51
C GLU A 361 22.34 14.26 5.54
N ILE A 362 22.59 14.13 4.22
CA ILE A 362 21.60 14.38 3.17
C ILE A 362 20.42 13.42 3.33
N GLY A 363 20.69 12.12 3.52
CA GLY A 363 19.66 11.12 3.72
C GLY A 363 18.81 11.38 4.96
N PHE A 364 19.43 11.82 6.06
CA PHE A 364 18.74 12.19 7.29
C PHE A 364 17.83 13.40 7.09
N ALA A 365 18.35 14.50 6.52
CA ALA A 365 17.57 15.71 6.25
C ALA A 365 16.41 15.47 5.27
N MET A 366 16.57 14.56 4.31
CA MET A 366 15.52 14.17 3.35
C MET A 366 14.60 13.05 3.88
N ASN A 367 14.78 12.60 5.11
CA ASN A 367 14.05 11.49 5.72
C ASN A 367 14.11 10.18 4.90
N HIS A 368 15.30 9.83 4.43
CA HIS A 368 15.52 8.52 3.83
C HIS A 368 15.74 7.47 4.91
N ALA A 369 15.36 6.22 4.64
CA ALA A 369 15.65 5.12 5.55
C ALA A 369 17.17 4.93 5.69
N THR A 370 17.66 4.83 6.91
CA THR A 370 19.08 4.55 7.18
C THR A 370 19.43 3.10 6.84
N THR A 371 20.66 2.88 6.40
CA THR A 371 21.25 1.55 6.26
C THR A 371 21.62 0.93 7.61
N HIS A 372 21.82 1.77 8.63
CA HIS A 372 22.23 1.39 10.00
C HIS A 372 21.03 1.20 10.93
N LYS A 373 20.10 0.32 10.57
CA LYS A 373 18.81 0.12 11.29
C LYS A 373 18.98 -0.22 12.77
N ILE A 374 19.97 -1.04 13.10
CA ILE A 374 20.20 -1.47 14.49
C ILE A 374 20.72 -0.29 15.31
N THR A 375 21.77 0.39 14.84
CA THR A 375 22.38 1.53 15.54
C THR A 375 21.41 2.70 15.70
N SER A 376 20.58 2.96 14.69
CA SER A 376 19.57 4.04 14.77
C SER A 376 18.52 3.82 15.85
N GLY A 377 18.29 2.57 16.27
CA GLY A 377 17.37 2.25 17.38
C GLY A 377 17.88 2.68 18.75
N TYR A 378 19.19 2.94 18.90
CA TYR A 378 19.80 3.40 20.16
C TYR A 378 19.99 4.91 20.26
N VAL A 379 19.82 5.63 19.15
CA VAL A 379 20.10 7.07 19.07
C VAL A 379 18.81 7.84 18.95
N LYS A 380 18.55 8.77 19.88
CA LYS A 380 17.46 9.75 19.71
C LYS A 380 17.86 10.71 18.58
N PRO A 381 17.02 10.86 17.52
CA PRO A 381 17.33 11.76 16.43
C PRO A 381 17.45 13.21 16.92
N ASP A 382 18.52 13.89 16.51
CA ASP A 382 18.68 15.34 16.67
C ASP A 382 18.49 16.01 15.30
N PHE A 383 17.33 16.57 15.08
CA PHE A 383 16.97 17.22 13.82
C PHE A 383 17.63 18.58 13.63
N SER A 384 18.25 19.18 14.65
CA SER A 384 18.97 20.46 14.53
C SER A 384 20.04 20.40 13.45
N ARG A 385 20.74 19.27 13.30
CA ARG A 385 21.72 19.04 12.23
C ARG A 385 21.12 19.12 10.82
N ALA A 386 19.89 18.62 10.65
CA ALA A 386 19.17 18.72 9.39
C ALA A 386 18.75 20.16 9.11
N TRP A 387 18.39 20.92 10.15
CA TRP A 387 18.03 22.34 10.03
C TRP A 387 19.25 23.19 9.63
N GLU A 388 20.40 23.01 10.29
CA GLU A 388 21.65 23.67 9.98
C GLU A 388 22.10 23.41 8.53
N LEU A 389 22.01 22.14 8.08
CA LEU A 389 22.33 21.78 6.71
C LEU A 389 21.37 22.49 5.73
N ASN A 390 20.07 22.49 6.03
CA ASN A 390 19.07 23.13 5.21
C ASN A 390 19.29 24.66 5.13
N GLU A 391 19.60 25.31 6.25
CA GLU A 391 19.92 26.74 6.31
C GLU A 391 21.12 27.08 5.42
N LYS A 392 22.20 26.29 5.47
CA LYS A 392 23.39 26.47 4.61
C LYS A 392 23.04 26.36 3.12
N VAL A 393 22.18 25.39 2.74
CA VAL A 393 21.73 25.26 1.34
C VAL A 393 20.90 26.46 0.90
N VAL A 394 19.93 26.87 1.72
CA VAL A 394 19.07 28.02 1.47
C VAL A 394 19.90 29.31 1.36
N GLU A 395 20.85 29.50 2.28
CA GLU A 395 21.78 30.64 2.26
C GLU A 395 22.60 30.66 0.97
N LYS A 396 23.16 29.51 0.58
CA LYS A 396 23.96 29.38 -0.64
C LYS A 396 23.17 29.81 -1.88
N ILE A 397 21.88 29.43 -1.95
CA ILE A 397 21.04 29.71 -3.14
C ILE A 397 20.60 31.18 -3.16
N PHE A 398 20.09 31.72 -2.06
CA PHE A 398 19.32 32.97 -2.06
C PHE A 398 20.10 34.16 -1.55
N PHE A 399 21.15 34.01 -0.73
CA PHE A 399 21.82 35.11 -0.02
C PHE A 399 23.28 35.32 -0.39
N THR A 400 23.97 34.37 -0.99
CA THR A 400 25.41 34.47 -1.28
C THR A 400 25.72 35.64 -2.25
N ASN A 401 24.79 35.98 -3.16
CA ASN A 401 24.98 37.03 -4.12
C ASN A 401 24.33 38.39 -3.72
N ASP A 402 23.52 38.40 -2.66
CA ASP A 402 22.83 39.59 -2.16
C ASP A 402 22.63 39.51 -0.65
N PRO A 403 23.66 39.84 0.13
CA PRO A 403 23.58 39.86 1.60
C PRO A 403 22.52 40.83 2.15
N SER A 404 22.09 41.84 1.38
CA SER A 404 21.08 42.80 1.84
C SER A 404 19.71 42.17 2.04
N ARG A 405 19.42 41.04 1.40
CA ARG A 405 18.19 40.25 1.63
C ARG A 405 18.10 39.62 3.02
N ARG A 406 19.19 39.58 3.80
CA ARG A 406 19.19 39.11 5.19
C ARG A 406 18.61 40.12 6.18
N THR A 407 18.51 41.36 5.80
CA THR A 407 18.05 42.47 6.70
C THR A 407 16.53 42.57 6.79
N GLN A 408 15.79 41.75 6.03
CA GLN A 408 14.35 41.75 6.11
C GLN A 408 13.94 40.86 7.31
N GLU A 409 13.39 41.49 8.35
CA GLU A 409 12.79 40.76 9.47
C GLU A 409 11.50 40.09 8.99
N TYR A 410 11.45 38.76 9.14
CA TYR A 410 10.27 37.95 8.88
C TYR A 410 9.72 37.41 10.20
N HIS A 411 8.44 37.63 10.43
CA HIS A 411 7.77 37.06 11.60
C HIS A 411 7.15 35.71 11.25
N ALA A 412 7.37 34.73 12.10
CA ALA A 412 6.76 33.43 11.95
C ALA A 412 5.22 33.58 11.96
N PRO A 413 4.50 32.90 11.05
CA PRO A 413 3.05 32.90 11.08
C PRO A 413 2.55 32.42 12.43
N VAL A 414 1.74 33.23 13.10
CA VAL A 414 1.10 32.87 14.37
C VAL A 414 -0.24 32.23 14.03
N PHE A 415 -0.40 30.96 14.37
CA PHE A 415 -1.72 30.35 14.38
C PHE A 415 -2.34 30.61 15.74
N GLU A 416 -3.51 31.23 15.77
CA GLU A 416 -4.36 31.09 16.93
C GLU A 416 -4.60 29.59 17.14
N LYS A 417 -4.13 29.05 18.25
CA LYS A 417 -4.51 27.71 18.69
C LYS A 417 -6.02 27.72 18.82
N VAL A 418 -6.74 27.19 17.83
CA VAL A 418 -8.14 26.85 18.00
C VAL A 418 -8.13 25.70 19.01
N GLU A 419 -8.43 26.02 20.25
CA GLU A 419 -8.60 24.99 21.26
C GLU A 419 -9.76 24.10 20.79
N GLU A 420 -9.44 22.83 20.54
CA GLU A 420 -10.44 21.84 20.14
C GLU A 420 -11.46 21.73 21.26
N THR A 421 -12.67 22.22 21.04
CA THR A 421 -13.76 22.09 22.00
C THR A 421 -14.70 20.98 21.56
N PHE A 422 -15.20 20.21 22.53
CA PHE A 422 -16.02 19.04 22.29
C PHE A 422 -17.45 19.29 22.82
N GLU A 423 -18.42 18.64 22.19
CA GLU A 423 -19.74 18.44 22.74
C GLU A 423 -19.71 17.15 23.56
N LEU A 424 -19.84 17.26 24.87
CA LEU A 424 -19.76 16.15 25.82
C LEU A 424 -21.08 15.99 26.59
N PHE A 425 -21.41 14.73 26.90
CA PHE A 425 -22.47 14.33 27.78
C PHE A 425 -21.88 13.45 28.88
N ALA A 426 -22.18 13.72 30.11
CA ALA A 426 -21.68 12.95 31.24
C ALA A 426 -22.78 12.60 32.21
N ASP A 427 -22.86 11.33 32.60
CA ASP A 427 -23.77 10.78 33.61
C ASP A 427 -22.96 10.21 34.77
N ALA A 428 -23.32 10.54 35.98
CA ALA A 428 -22.81 9.94 37.21
C ALA A 428 -23.78 8.90 37.75
N TYR A 429 -23.30 7.73 38.10
CA TYR A 429 -24.06 6.61 38.62
C TYR A 429 -23.61 6.24 40.02
N PHE A 430 -24.58 6.06 40.92
CA PHE A 430 -24.37 5.47 42.24
C PHE A 430 -25.39 4.37 42.44
N MET A 431 -24.95 3.15 42.81
CA MET A 431 -25.80 1.95 42.93
C MET A 431 -26.70 1.65 41.71
N GLY A 432 -26.23 2.04 40.52
CA GLY A 432 -26.95 1.79 39.25
C GLY A 432 -27.94 2.88 38.85
N GLU A 433 -28.18 3.89 39.71
CA GLU A 433 -29.05 5.04 39.42
C GLU A 433 -28.25 6.27 39.00
N VAL A 434 -28.80 7.07 38.08
CA VAL A 434 -28.20 8.34 37.66
C VAL A 434 -28.39 9.37 38.77
N VAL A 435 -27.29 9.85 39.34
CA VAL A 435 -27.28 10.81 40.46
C VAL A 435 -26.87 12.22 40.05
N ALA A 436 -26.31 12.39 38.88
CA ALA A 436 -26.08 13.68 38.25
C ALA A 436 -25.91 13.51 36.72
N HIS A 437 -26.26 14.56 35.99
CA HIS A 437 -26.11 14.66 34.55
C HIS A 437 -25.59 16.04 34.20
N VAL A 438 -24.64 16.10 33.25
CA VAL A 438 -24.15 17.35 32.67
C VAL A 438 -23.93 17.15 31.16
N ASP A 439 -24.38 18.11 30.40
CA ASP A 439 -24.15 18.15 28.96
C ASP A 439 -23.81 19.56 28.50
N GLY A 440 -23.13 19.69 27.39
CA GLY A 440 -22.81 20.98 26.82
C GLY A 440 -21.76 20.94 25.70
N LYS A 441 -21.57 22.12 25.13
CA LYS A 441 -20.56 22.40 24.08
C LYS A 441 -19.45 23.26 24.64
N GLY A 442 -18.27 23.14 24.07
CA GLY A 442 -17.15 23.99 24.45
C GLY A 442 -16.19 23.41 25.48
N TYR A 443 -16.33 22.14 25.84
CA TYR A 443 -15.39 21.46 26.74
C TYR A 443 -14.07 21.22 26.05
N ARG A 444 -12.95 21.50 26.72
CA ARG A 444 -11.57 21.26 26.19
C ARG A 444 -11.13 19.82 26.36
N ASN A 445 -11.58 19.19 27.42
CA ASN A 445 -11.25 17.80 27.75
C ASN A 445 -12.34 17.13 28.57
N THR A 446 -12.20 15.83 28.83
CA THR A 446 -13.14 15.07 29.63
C THR A 446 -13.10 15.40 31.14
N ASP A 447 -11.98 15.92 31.64
CA ASP A 447 -11.85 16.22 33.08
C ASP A 447 -12.66 17.45 33.47
N ASP A 448 -12.84 18.41 32.57
CA ASP A 448 -13.66 19.61 32.82
C ASP A 448 -15.12 19.25 33.04
N ILE A 449 -15.71 18.37 32.18
CA ILE A 449 -17.13 17.94 32.38
C ILE A 449 -17.25 17.02 33.57
N ILE A 450 -16.25 16.17 33.87
CA ILE A 450 -16.26 15.30 35.06
C ILE A 450 -16.25 16.15 36.34
N ARG A 451 -15.45 17.21 36.38
CA ARG A 451 -15.40 18.13 37.52
C ARG A 451 -16.77 18.76 37.74
N GLN A 452 -17.36 19.33 36.70
CA GLN A 452 -18.70 19.92 36.76
C GLN A 452 -19.77 18.90 37.17
N LEU A 453 -19.67 17.66 36.65
CA LEU A 453 -20.59 16.57 37.04
C LEU A 453 -20.46 16.21 38.51
N MET A 454 -19.23 16.12 39.03
CA MET A 454 -19.00 15.81 40.45
C MET A 454 -19.52 16.89 41.40
N ASP A 455 -19.43 18.17 40.97
CA ASP A 455 -19.99 19.30 41.72
C ASP A 455 -21.53 19.29 41.76
N ASN A 456 -22.17 18.68 40.75
CA ASN A 456 -23.64 18.59 40.63
C ASN A 456 -24.24 17.31 41.25
N ILE A 457 -23.43 16.45 41.90
CA ILE A 457 -23.94 15.25 42.55
C ILE A 457 -24.85 15.62 43.73
N ASN A 458 -26.06 15.04 43.73
CA ASN A 458 -27.06 15.28 44.75
C ASN A 458 -26.53 14.97 46.17
N ASP A 459 -26.88 15.80 47.17
CA ASP A 459 -26.48 15.66 48.57
C ASP A 459 -26.98 14.38 49.26
N THR A 460 -27.94 13.70 48.66
CA THR A 460 -28.43 12.39 49.13
C THR A 460 -27.42 11.26 48.92
N VAL A 461 -26.39 11.43 48.04
CA VAL A 461 -25.35 10.43 47.81
C VAL A 461 -24.28 10.55 48.90
N PRO A 462 -23.88 9.44 49.57
CA PRO A 462 -22.89 9.50 50.65
C PRO A 462 -21.54 10.04 50.19
N LYS A 463 -20.83 10.73 51.10
CA LYS A 463 -19.42 11.10 50.88
C LYS A 463 -18.54 9.87 51.01
N ASN A 464 -17.32 9.90 50.41
CA ASN A 464 -16.39 8.78 50.36
C ASN A 464 -16.89 7.51 49.65
N CYS A 465 -17.94 7.62 48.83
CA CYS A 465 -18.37 6.51 47.97
C CYS A 465 -17.77 6.64 46.56
N THR A 466 -17.67 5.51 45.89
CA THR A 466 -17.22 5.46 44.49
C THR A 466 -18.40 5.78 43.56
N ILE A 467 -18.20 6.76 42.70
CA ILE A 467 -19.11 7.17 41.64
C ILE A 467 -18.61 6.65 40.32
N GLN A 468 -19.46 5.95 39.59
CA GLN A 468 -19.19 5.55 38.23
C GLN A 468 -19.64 6.64 37.26
N ILE A 469 -18.80 7.02 36.31
CA ILE A 469 -19.03 8.13 35.38
C ILE A 469 -18.95 7.61 33.96
N LYS A 470 -19.96 7.92 33.18
CA LYS A 470 -20.01 7.65 31.76
C LYS A 470 -19.92 8.97 31.00
N VAL A 471 -18.89 9.18 30.21
CA VAL A 471 -18.76 10.37 29.37
C VAL A 471 -18.85 9.97 27.89
N LYS A 472 -19.81 10.57 27.19
CA LYS A 472 -19.97 10.42 25.73
C LYS A 472 -19.49 11.69 25.05
N ASN A 473 -18.46 11.56 24.22
CA ASN A 473 -18.03 12.62 23.33
C ASN A 473 -18.81 12.50 22.02
N VAL A 474 -19.72 13.43 21.77
CA VAL A 474 -20.60 13.44 20.60
C VAL A 474 -19.78 13.80 19.35
N THR A 475 -18.89 14.77 19.49
CA THR A 475 -18.02 15.24 18.38
C THR A 475 -17.14 14.13 17.82
N LYS A 476 -16.59 13.25 18.68
CA LYS A 476 -15.72 12.12 18.28
C LYS A 476 -16.43 10.77 18.22
N ASN A 477 -17.72 10.72 18.56
CA ASN A 477 -18.53 9.50 18.68
C ASN A 477 -17.86 8.41 19.55
N GLN A 478 -17.34 8.81 20.72
CA GLN A 478 -16.63 7.93 21.66
C GLN A 478 -17.29 7.98 23.03
N THR A 479 -17.30 6.84 23.73
CA THR A 479 -17.77 6.75 25.12
C THR A 479 -16.63 6.23 25.98
N LYS A 480 -16.41 6.89 27.14
CA LYS A 480 -15.42 6.48 28.13
C LYS A 480 -16.08 6.33 29.48
N TYR A 481 -15.58 5.45 30.32
CA TYR A 481 -16.03 5.19 31.66
C TYR A 481 -14.92 5.54 32.66
N PHE A 482 -15.29 6.17 33.78
CA PHE A 482 -14.40 6.60 34.83
C PHE A 482 -14.97 6.22 36.18
N GLU A 483 -14.10 6.14 37.19
CA GLU A 483 -14.49 6.03 38.59
C GLU A 483 -13.87 7.19 39.38
N ARG A 484 -14.62 7.82 40.22
CA ARG A 484 -14.17 8.90 41.11
C ARG A 484 -14.74 8.68 42.51
N ILE A 485 -13.98 9.07 43.52
CA ILE A 485 -14.43 9.09 44.89
C ILE A 485 -15.05 10.45 45.15
N ARG A 486 -16.24 10.47 45.76
CA ARG A 486 -16.89 11.71 46.18
C ARG A 486 -16.18 12.26 47.42
N ASP A 487 -15.48 13.38 47.28
CA ASP A 487 -14.68 13.98 48.33
C ASP A 487 -15.55 14.58 49.45
N ILE A 488 -14.96 14.64 50.66
CA ILE A 488 -15.49 15.41 51.79
C ILE A 488 -15.04 16.86 51.56
N LYS A 489 -15.93 17.75 51.17
CA LYS A 489 -15.63 19.18 51.21
C LYS A 489 -15.47 19.66 52.63
#